data_2f621058d31f65052b9ce0747c7e7239
#
_entry.id   2f621058d31f65052b9ce0747c7e7239
#
_cell.length_a   1.000
_cell.length_b   1.000
_cell.length_c   1.000
_cell.angle_alpha   90.00
_cell.angle_beta   90.00
_cell.angle_gamma   90.00
#
_symmetry.space_group_name_H-M   'P 1'
#
loop_
_entity.id
_entity.type
_entity.pdbx_description
1 polymer ?
#
loop_
_entity_poly.entity_id
_entity_poly.type
_entity_poly.pdbx_seq_one_letter_code
_entity_poly.pdbx_strand_id
1 'polypeptide(L)'
;MLGKRVSTLSKGYARRLTLGLALLTPQPLLLMDEPFDGFDLRQTRDMMKLIRETAARGRTLLVAIHQLVDAERVCDRFVLLAGGRVRGSGTLEELRARTALASARLEDVFLALT
;
A
#
# COMPACT_ATOMS: atom_id res chain seq x y z
N MET A 1 -24.57 5.44 -22.08
CA MET A 1 -24.85 5.49 -20.64
C MET A 1 -24.15 4.38 -19.89
N LEU A 2 -24.30 3.15 -20.28
CA LEU A 2 -23.62 2.01 -19.67
C LEU A 2 -22.09 2.12 -19.79
N GLY A 3 -21.57 2.52 -20.94
CA GLY A 3 -20.15 2.67 -21.14
C GLY A 3 -19.51 3.72 -20.22
N LYS A 4 -20.21 4.84 -19.98
CA LYS A 4 -19.72 5.88 -19.10
C LYS A 4 -19.74 5.42 -17.63
N ARG A 5 -20.76 4.67 -17.22
CA ARG A 5 -20.82 4.09 -15.88
C ARG A 5 -19.76 3.02 -15.68
N VAL A 6 -19.56 2.18 -16.65
CA VAL A 6 -18.52 1.15 -16.61
C VAL A 6 -17.14 1.79 -16.48
N SER A 7 -16.84 2.85 -17.23
CA SER A 7 -15.56 3.53 -17.12
C SER A 7 -15.38 4.23 -15.76
N THR A 8 -16.46 4.77 -15.18
CA THR A 8 -16.41 5.44 -13.87
C THR A 8 -16.27 4.45 -12.72
N LEU A 9 -16.99 3.33 -12.79
CA LEU A 9 -16.98 2.30 -11.76
C LEU A 9 -15.82 1.32 -11.91
N SER A 10 -15.24 1.23 -13.13
CA SER A 10 -14.32 0.15 -13.48
C SER A 10 -13.03 0.17 -12.69
N LYS A 11 -12.53 1.33 -12.26
CA LYS A 11 -11.28 1.39 -11.48
C LYS A 11 -11.39 0.59 -10.17
N GLY A 12 -12.44 0.82 -9.39
CA GLY A 12 -12.66 0.10 -8.16
C GLY A 12 -12.91 -1.39 -8.39
N TYR A 13 -13.76 -1.73 -9.34
CA TYR A 13 -14.04 -3.12 -9.68
C TYR A 13 -12.83 -3.83 -10.27
N ALA A 14 -12.10 -3.17 -11.17
CA ALA A 14 -10.91 -3.77 -11.78
C ALA A 14 -9.85 -4.08 -10.72
N ARG A 15 -9.64 -3.21 -9.75
CA ARG A 15 -8.69 -3.44 -8.66
C ARG A 15 -9.11 -4.58 -7.75
N ARG A 16 -10.40 -4.62 -7.38
CA ARG A 16 -10.95 -5.71 -6.57
C ARG A 16 -10.90 -7.04 -7.32
N LEU A 17 -11.22 -7.02 -8.60
CA LEU A 17 -11.17 -8.21 -9.43
C LEU A 17 -9.75 -8.72 -9.59
N THR A 18 -8.79 -7.83 -9.81
CA THR A 18 -7.38 -8.18 -9.92
C THR A 18 -6.88 -8.83 -8.64
N LEU A 19 -7.21 -8.27 -7.48
CA LEU A 19 -6.83 -8.86 -6.20
C LEU A 19 -7.55 -10.18 -5.97
N GLY A 20 -8.83 -10.26 -6.32
CA GLY A 20 -9.59 -11.51 -6.23
C GLY A 20 -8.99 -12.62 -7.08
N LEU A 21 -8.60 -12.32 -8.32
CA LEU A 21 -7.91 -13.26 -9.20
C LEU A 21 -6.55 -13.67 -8.63
N ALA A 22 -5.80 -12.72 -8.09
CA ALA A 22 -4.53 -13.00 -7.44
C ALA A 22 -4.68 -13.92 -6.24
N LEU A 23 -5.78 -13.80 -5.49
CA LEU A 23 -6.08 -14.68 -4.36
C LEU A 23 -6.39 -16.11 -4.81
N LEU A 24 -6.93 -16.29 -6.00
CA LEU A 24 -7.23 -17.60 -6.56
C LEU A 24 -5.99 -18.33 -7.08
N THR A 25 -4.91 -17.59 -7.32
CA THR A 25 -3.66 -18.18 -7.80
C THR A 25 -2.75 -18.51 -6.60
N PRO A 26 -1.95 -19.58 -6.68
CA PRO A 26 -1.06 -19.97 -5.58
C PRO A 26 0.26 -19.18 -5.56
N GLN A 27 0.25 -17.92 -5.99
CA GLN A 27 1.46 -17.11 -6.03
C GLN A 27 1.86 -16.65 -4.63
N PRO A 28 3.11 -16.90 -4.21
CA PRO A 28 3.59 -16.48 -2.89
C PRO A 28 3.85 -14.98 -2.79
N LEU A 29 4.09 -14.31 -3.91
CA LEU A 29 4.37 -12.87 -3.97
C LEU A 29 3.35 -12.20 -4.87
N LEU A 30 2.74 -11.14 -4.37
CA LEU A 30 1.81 -10.30 -5.12
C LEU A 30 2.38 -8.88 -5.22
N LEU A 31 2.33 -8.33 -6.43
CA LEU A 31 2.76 -6.96 -6.69
C LEU A 31 1.52 -6.10 -6.93
N MET A 32 1.42 -4.99 -6.22
CA MET A 32 0.30 -4.06 -6.35
C MET A 32 0.83 -2.64 -6.52
N ASP A 33 0.32 -1.93 -7.50
CA ASP A 33 0.68 -0.55 -7.75
C ASP A 33 -0.53 0.34 -7.48
N GLU A 34 -0.40 1.24 -6.50
CA GLU A 34 -1.44 2.19 -6.10
C GLU A 34 -2.81 1.51 -5.90
N PRO A 35 -2.92 0.53 -4.99
CA PRO A 35 -4.15 -0.25 -4.85
C PRO A 35 -5.36 0.56 -4.38
N PHE A 36 -5.14 1.78 -3.85
CA PHE A 36 -6.22 2.63 -3.32
C PHE A 36 -6.61 3.75 -4.26
N ASP A 37 -5.93 3.89 -5.39
CA ASP A 37 -6.19 4.97 -6.33
C ASP A 37 -7.63 4.93 -6.85
N GLY A 38 -8.32 6.07 -6.78
CA GLY A 38 -9.70 6.18 -7.20
C GLY A 38 -10.73 5.66 -6.21
N PHE A 39 -10.32 5.20 -5.04
CA PHE A 39 -11.22 4.73 -3.99
C PHE A 39 -11.65 5.85 -3.05
N ASP A 40 -12.89 5.77 -2.55
CA ASP A 40 -13.31 6.58 -1.42
C ASP A 40 -12.77 5.99 -0.11
N LEU A 41 -13.07 6.64 1.01
CA LEU A 41 -12.55 6.21 2.32
C LEU A 41 -12.98 4.78 2.69
N ARG A 42 -14.24 4.44 2.42
CA ARG A 42 -14.75 3.11 2.75
C ARG A 42 -14.10 2.03 1.90
N GLN A 43 -14.00 2.28 0.60
CA GLN A 43 -13.35 1.35 -0.32
C GLN A 43 -11.88 1.14 0.03
N THR A 44 -11.20 2.22 0.42
CA THR A 44 -9.80 2.15 0.87
C THR A 44 -9.67 1.27 2.10
N ARG A 45 -10.55 1.44 3.08
CA ARG A 45 -10.54 0.60 4.30
C ARG A 45 -10.80 -0.87 4.00
N ASP A 46 -11.75 -1.15 3.12
CA ASP A 46 -12.08 -2.51 2.72
C ASP A 46 -10.88 -3.16 2.02
N MET A 47 -10.21 -2.43 1.14
CA MET A 47 -9.03 -2.92 0.45
C MET A 47 -7.86 -3.14 1.41
N MET A 48 -7.64 -2.24 2.35
CA MET A 48 -6.61 -2.41 3.39
C MET A 48 -6.83 -3.68 4.19
N LYS A 49 -8.07 -3.94 4.58
CA LYS A 49 -8.43 -5.14 5.30
C LYS A 49 -8.13 -6.39 4.49
N LEU A 50 -8.48 -6.38 3.21
CA LEU A 50 -8.23 -7.50 2.31
C LEU A 50 -6.74 -7.75 2.11
N ILE A 51 -5.95 -6.69 1.98
CA ILE A 51 -4.49 -6.79 1.87
C ILE A 51 -3.90 -7.41 3.15
N ARG A 52 -4.33 -6.96 4.32
CA ARG A 52 -3.87 -7.50 5.60
C ARG A 52 -4.24 -8.97 5.78
N GLU A 53 -5.46 -9.33 5.42
CA GLU A 53 -5.92 -10.73 5.48
C GLU A 53 -5.12 -11.62 4.54
N THR A 54 -4.80 -11.12 3.35
CA THR A 54 -3.99 -11.85 2.38
C THR A 54 -2.57 -12.09 2.92
N ALA A 55 -1.96 -11.08 3.52
CA ALA A 55 -0.65 -11.21 4.15
C ALA A 55 -0.68 -12.18 5.34
N ALA A 56 -1.75 -12.13 6.13
CA ALA A 56 -1.91 -13.02 7.29
C ALA A 56 -2.03 -14.51 6.88
N ARG A 57 -2.43 -14.77 5.65
CA ARG A 57 -2.50 -16.12 5.11
C ARG A 57 -1.16 -16.64 4.56
N GLY A 58 -0.09 -15.89 4.80
CA GLY A 58 1.26 -16.30 4.42
C GLY A 58 1.76 -15.79 3.08
N ARG A 59 1.01 -14.91 2.43
CA ARG A 59 1.46 -14.28 1.18
C ARG A 59 2.25 -13.02 1.45
N THR A 60 3.24 -12.77 0.62
CA THR A 60 4.01 -11.52 0.65
C THR A 60 3.44 -10.57 -0.40
N LEU A 61 3.16 -9.33 0.02
CA LEU A 61 2.70 -8.29 -0.88
C LEU A 61 3.74 -7.18 -0.95
N LEU A 62 4.11 -6.81 -2.17
CA LEU A 62 4.91 -5.63 -2.44
C LEU A 62 3.97 -4.58 -3.04
N VAL A 63 3.78 -3.48 -2.31
CA VAL A 63 2.76 -2.49 -2.62
C VAL A 63 3.43 -1.14 -2.83
N ALA A 64 3.20 -0.53 -3.98
CA ALA A 64 3.66 0.83 -4.26
C ALA A 64 2.55 1.81 -3.90
N ILE A 65 2.79 2.66 -2.91
CA ILE A 65 1.83 3.62 -2.39
C ILE A 65 2.52 4.98 -2.24
N HIS A 66 1.94 6.04 -2.77
CA HIS A 66 2.50 7.38 -2.59
C HIS A 66 1.91 8.13 -1.40
N GLN A 67 0.75 7.72 -0.90
CA GLN A 67 0.14 8.31 0.28
C GLN A 67 0.73 7.66 1.54
N LEU A 68 1.61 8.39 2.22
CA LEU A 68 2.33 7.86 3.37
C LEU A 68 1.42 7.44 4.52
N VAL A 69 0.30 8.14 4.72
CA VAL A 69 -0.68 7.79 5.74
C VAL A 69 -1.27 6.39 5.48
N ASP A 70 -1.60 6.11 4.24
CA ASP A 70 -2.15 4.80 3.86
C ASP A 70 -1.09 3.71 3.97
N ALA A 71 0.13 3.99 3.53
CA ALA A 71 1.24 3.04 3.64
C ALA A 71 1.50 2.66 5.10
N GLU A 72 1.52 3.63 6.01
CA GLU A 72 1.73 3.38 7.44
C GLU A 72 0.66 2.45 8.01
N ARG A 73 -0.58 2.59 7.55
CA ARG A 73 -1.70 1.80 8.05
C ARG A 73 -1.70 0.36 7.58
N VAL A 74 -1.18 0.09 6.39
CA VAL A 74 -1.36 -1.22 5.75
C VAL A 74 -0.07 -2.02 5.65
N CYS A 75 1.09 -1.39 5.67
CA CYS A 75 2.37 -2.07 5.47
C CYS A 75 3.13 -2.28 6.78
N ASP A 76 3.86 -3.39 6.84
CA ASP A 76 4.72 -3.73 7.99
C ASP A 76 6.14 -3.21 7.81
N ARG A 77 6.61 -3.18 6.58
CA ARG A 77 7.96 -2.72 6.22
C ARG A 77 7.88 -1.76 5.06
N PHE A 78 8.85 -0.86 4.99
CA PHE A 78 8.85 0.22 4.01
C PHE A 78 10.18 0.30 3.28
N VAL A 79 10.12 0.68 2.01
CA VAL A 79 11.26 1.15 1.24
C VAL A 79 10.90 2.56 0.79
N LEU A 80 11.59 3.55 1.33
CA LEU A 80 11.33 4.96 1.04
C LEU A 80 12.16 5.41 -0.15
N LEU A 81 11.49 5.89 -1.18
CA LEU A 81 12.13 6.32 -2.42
C LEU A 81 11.93 7.82 -2.63
N ALA A 82 12.98 8.52 -2.94
CA ALA A 82 12.92 9.93 -3.33
C ALA A 82 14.10 10.27 -4.23
N GLY A 83 13.84 11.04 -5.27
CA GLY A 83 14.87 11.44 -6.22
C GLY A 83 15.57 10.26 -6.90
N GLY A 84 14.85 9.17 -7.15
CA GLY A 84 15.38 7.97 -7.78
C GLY A 84 16.30 7.14 -6.89
N ARG A 85 16.30 7.38 -5.59
CA ARG A 85 17.16 6.68 -4.63
C ARG A 85 16.39 6.12 -3.45
N VAL A 86 16.88 5.03 -2.88
CA VAL A 86 16.37 4.50 -1.62
C VAL A 86 16.91 5.39 -0.50
N ARG A 87 15.98 6.01 0.23
CA ARG A 87 16.31 6.90 1.36
C ARG A 87 16.30 6.18 2.69
N GLY A 88 15.59 5.08 2.78
CA GLY A 88 15.55 4.25 3.96
C GLY A 88 14.73 3.00 3.71
N SER A 89 14.97 1.97 4.51
CA SER A 89 14.21 0.73 4.45
C SER A 89 14.13 0.08 5.83
N GLY A 90 13.05 -0.63 6.08
CA GLY A 90 12.82 -1.35 7.31
C GLY A 90 11.42 -1.12 7.88
N THR A 91 11.23 -1.52 9.13
CA THR A 91 10.00 -1.24 9.86
C THR A 91 9.97 0.23 10.28
N LEU A 92 8.80 0.71 10.69
CA LEU A 92 8.67 2.09 11.16
C LEU A 92 9.59 2.35 12.37
N GLU A 93 9.71 1.39 13.29
CA GLU A 93 10.61 1.51 14.42
C GLU A 93 12.08 1.64 14.01
N GLU A 94 12.51 0.82 13.07
CA GLU A 94 13.87 0.90 12.53
C GLU A 94 14.14 2.25 11.87
N LEU A 95 13.18 2.75 11.13
CA LEU A 95 13.29 4.05 10.47
C LEU A 95 13.30 5.21 11.48
N ARG A 96 12.48 5.12 12.52
CA ARG A 96 12.48 6.10 13.62
C ARG A 96 13.84 6.15 14.32
N ALA A 97 14.44 5.01 14.55
CA ALA A 97 15.77 4.93 15.17
C ALA A 97 16.83 5.68 14.37
N ARG A 98 16.73 5.64 13.03
CA ARG A 98 17.66 6.35 12.15
C ARG A 98 17.51 7.87 12.20
N THR A 99 16.35 8.36 12.56
CA THR A 99 16.05 9.80 12.56
C THR A 99 16.07 10.40 13.97
N ALA A 100 16.20 9.58 15.00
CA ALA A 100 16.08 9.98 16.41
C ALA A 100 14.71 10.59 16.75
N LEU A 101 13.66 10.25 15.98
CA LEU A 101 12.31 10.73 16.16
C LEU A 101 11.42 9.61 16.71
N ALA A 102 11.49 9.38 18.02
CA ALA A 102 10.93 8.19 18.66
C ALA A 102 9.42 7.97 18.48
N SER A 103 8.66 9.05 18.30
CA SER A 103 7.20 8.98 18.14
C SER A 103 6.72 9.49 16.78
N ALA A 104 7.61 9.61 15.82
CA ALA A 104 7.29 10.20 14.53
C ALA A 104 6.38 9.31 13.70
N ARG A 105 5.50 9.92 12.93
CA ARG A 105 4.73 9.25 11.88
C ARG A 105 5.65 9.00 10.68
N LEU A 106 5.23 8.10 9.80
CA LEU A 106 6.01 7.78 8.62
C LEU A 106 6.31 9.02 7.77
N GLU A 107 5.36 9.96 7.68
CA GLU A 107 5.56 11.23 6.97
C GLU A 107 6.74 12.02 7.52
N ASP A 108 6.83 12.14 8.84
CA ASP A 108 7.90 12.88 9.50
C ASP A 108 9.26 12.20 9.26
N VAL A 109 9.28 10.89 9.33
CA VAL A 109 10.49 10.10 9.04
C VAL A 109 10.92 10.29 7.60
N PHE A 110 9.99 10.24 6.67
CA PHE A 110 10.26 10.44 5.24
C PHE A 110 10.89 11.82 5.00
N LEU A 111 10.30 12.86 5.59
CA LEU A 111 10.83 14.23 5.46
C LEU A 111 12.23 14.35 6.06
N ALA A 112 12.49 13.69 7.17
CA ALA A 112 13.81 13.72 7.82
C ALA A 112 14.87 12.98 7.00
N LEU A 113 14.51 11.96 6.24
CA LEU A 113 15.42 11.16 5.43
C LEU A 113 15.58 11.69 4.00
N THR A 114 14.75 12.61 3.60
CA THR A 114 14.81 13.24 2.28
C THR A 114 15.20 14.70 2.35
#